data_739d1670a474ace22090dca25d0638c9
#
_entry.id   739d1670a474ace22090dca25d0638c9
#
_cell.length_a   1.000
_cell.length_b   1.000
_cell.length_c   1.000
_cell.angle_alpha   90.00
_cell.angle_beta   90.00
_cell.angle_gamma   90.00
#
_symmetry.space_group_name_H-M   'P 1'
#
loop_
_entity.id
_entity.type
_entity.pdbx_description
1 polymer ?
#
loop_
_entity_poly.entity_id
_entity_poly.type
_entity_poly.pdbx_seq_one_letter_code
_entity_poly.pdbx_strand_id
1 'polypeptide(L)'
;MTLLENRFINRVLHKALWATVLPLCAVWGLGQAVTQHLAPTPTDALPLRSAPAELPLQWDGAPLRPLALSAVEQRFARHFPGSVVRLTDGRQVLVLRSVNQPTRMLHPAADCYRGLGYRIRDERLEARADRSRWRCFVAERAGQQLRVCEHIADAQGQGFTDASSWYWAAVAGQSSGPWQAITVATPL
;
A
#
# COMPACT_ATOMS: atom_id res chain seq x y z
N MET A 1 -15.13 1.11 -51.71
CA MET A 1 -13.98 0.77 -50.86
C MET A 1 -14.26 -0.58 -50.24
N THR A 2 -13.54 -1.59 -50.71
CA THR A 2 -13.85 -2.99 -50.42
C THR A 2 -13.27 -3.45 -49.08
N LEU A 3 -13.94 -4.38 -48.41
CA LEU A 3 -13.56 -4.98 -47.12
C LEU A 3 -12.11 -5.57 -47.12
N LEU A 4 -11.55 -5.83 -48.29
CA LEU A 4 -10.18 -6.32 -48.50
C LEU A 4 -9.13 -5.24 -48.30
N GLU A 5 -9.37 -3.99 -48.71
CA GLU A 5 -8.48 -2.86 -48.52
C GLU A 5 -8.33 -2.51 -47.03
N ASN A 6 -9.40 -2.59 -46.25
CA ASN A 6 -9.40 -2.30 -44.84
C ASN A 6 -8.57 -3.34 -44.03
N ARG A 7 -8.58 -4.61 -44.48
CA ARG A 7 -7.76 -5.68 -43.86
C ARG A 7 -6.29 -5.55 -44.18
N PHE A 8 -5.94 -5.06 -45.34
CA PHE A 8 -4.54 -4.86 -45.75
C PHE A 8 -3.96 -3.65 -45.01
N ILE A 9 -4.66 -2.53 -44.95
CA ILE A 9 -4.29 -1.32 -44.24
C ILE A 9 -4.08 -1.63 -42.73
N ASN A 10 -5.00 -2.36 -42.10
CA ASN A 10 -4.88 -2.75 -40.69
C ASN A 10 -3.66 -3.65 -40.43
N ARG A 11 -3.34 -4.57 -41.35
CA ARG A 11 -2.13 -5.41 -41.18
C ARG A 11 -0.83 -4.62 -41.34
N VAL A 12 -0.78 -3.66 -42.24
CA VAL A 12 0.40 -2.80 -42.44
C VAL A 12 0.56 -1.85 -41.26
N LEU A 13 -0.51 -1.22 -40.81
CA LEU A 13 -0.52 -0.35 -39.59
C LEU A 13 -0.10 -1.13 -38.36
N HIS A 14 -0.62 -2.33 -38.18
CA HIS A 14 -0.28 -3.17 -37.03
C HIS A 14 1.20 -3.59 -37.05
N LYS A 15 1.74 -3.97 -38.20
CA LYS A 15 3.16 -4.29 -38.34
C LYS A 15 4.06 -3.07 -38.12
N ALA A 16 3.68 -1.91 -38.68
CA ALA A 16 4.40 -0.66 -38.46
C ALA A 16 4.40 -0.24 -36.98
N LEU A 17 3.26 -0.36 -36.30
CA LEU A 17 3.13 -0.06 -34.88
C LEU A 17 4.05 -0.94 -34.02
N TRP A 18 4.06 -2.26 -34.27
CA TRP A 18 4.94 -3.16 -33.53
C TRP A 18 6.42 -2.95 -33.84
N ALA A 19 6.76 -2.62 -35.10
CA ALA A 19 8.12 -2.34 -35.52
C ALA A 19 8.68 -1.04 -34.90
N THR A 20 7.86 -0.10 -34.52
CA THR A 20 8.29 1.15 -33.86
C THR A 20 8.17 1.10 -32.32
N VAL A 21 7.09 0.56 -31.77
CA VAL A 21 6.84 0.55 -30.34
C VAL A 21 7.78 -0.41 -29.60
N LEU A 22 8.04 -1.61 -30.16
CA LEU A 22 8.91 -2.58 -29.48
C LEU A 22 10.36 -2.09 -29.32
N PRO A 23 11.04 -1.54 -30.35
CA PRO A 23 12.40 -1.03 -30.16
C PRO A 23 12.43 0.21 -29.23
N LEU A 24 11.40 1.08 -29.26
CA LEU A 24 11.31 2.20 -28.32
C LEU A 24 11.18 1.72 -26.86
N CYS A 25 10.34 0.71 -26.60
CA CYS A 25 10.24 0.10 -25.28
C CYS A 25 11.55 -0.58 -24.85
N ALA A 26 12.24 -1.24 -25.78
CA ALA A 26 13.54 -1.89 -25.50
C ALA A 26 14.62 -0.85 -25.18
N VAL A 27 14.72 0.23 -25.94
CA VAL A 27 15.67 1.33 -25.66
C VAL A 27 15.38 2.01 -24.34
N TRP A 28 14.08 2.25 -24.04
CA TRP A 28 13.68 2.82 -22.76
C TRP A 28 14.01 1.88 -21.59
N GLY A 29 13.73 0.58 -21.73
CA GLY A 29 14.04 -0.42 -20.71
C GLY A 29 15.55 -0.59 -20.48
N LEU A 30 16.36 -0.57 -21.54
CA LEU A 30 17.83 -0.60 -21.45
C LEU A 30 18.37 0.69 -20.80
N GLY A 31 17.84 1.85 -21.16
CA GLY A 31 18.20 3.13 -20.54
C GLY A 31 17.96 3.12 -19.04
N GLN A 32 16.83 2.61 -18.60
CA GLN A 32 16.51 2.47 -17.16
C GLN A 32 17.42 1.45 -16.46
N ALA A 33 17.71 0.32 -17.08
CA ALA A 33 18.62 -0.67 -16.52
C ALA A 33 20.05 -0.13 -16.36
N VAL A 34 20.54 0.64 -17.33
CA VAL A 34 21.88 1.28 -17.27
C VAL A 34 21.91 2.34 -16.19
N THR A 35 20.90 3.18 -16.05
CA THR A 35 20.86 4.20 -14.98
C THR A 35 20.76 3.57 -13.59
N GLN A 36 20.09 2.42 -13.44
CA GLN A 36 20.05 1.69 -12.18
C GLN A 36 21.39 1.01 -11.85
N HIS A 37 22.15 0.57 -12.86
CA HIS A 37 23.49 -0.02 -12.65
C HIS A 37 24.59 1.03 -12.46
N LEU A 38 24.43 2.23 -12.98
CA LEU A 38 25.36 3.36 -12.79
C LEU A 38 25.03 4.22 -11.57
N ALA A 39 23.84 4.07 -10.99
CA ALA A 39 23.57 4.63 -9.69
C ALA A 39 24.55 4.01 -8.68
N PRO A 40 25.32 4.81 -7.92
CA PRO A 40 26.19 4.24 -6.91
C PRO A 40 25.32 3.37 -5.99
N THR A 41 25.64 2.07 -5.93
CA THR A 41 25.09 1.20 -4.91
C THR A 41 25.32 1.91 -3.60
N PRO A 42 24.31 2.10 -2.76
CA PRO A 42 24.51 2.59 -1.41
C PRO A 42 25.39 1.54 -0.71
N THR A 43 26.72 1.72 -0.82
CA THR A 43 27.69 0.89 -0.13
C THR A 43 27.50 1.21 1.34
N ASP A 44 27.11 0.20 2.10
CA ASP A 44 27.17 0.20 3.58
C ASP A 44 26.37 1.26 4.33
N ALA A 45 25.21 1.67 3.81
CA ALA A 45 24.18 2.09 4.74
C ALA A 45 23.76 0.84 5.52
N LEU A 46 24.35 0.64 6.70
CA LEU A 46 23.70 -0.08 7.80
C LEU A 46 22.20 0.18 7.63
N PRO A 47 21.32 -0.85 7.71
CA PRO A 47 19.90 -0.60 7.63
C PRO A 47 19.62 0.49 8.64
N LEU A 48 19.40 1.72 8.16
CA LEU A 48 18.93 2.80 8.99
C LEU A 48 17.66 2.24 9.58
N ARG A 49 17.77 1.76 10.80
CA ARG A 49 16.64 1.46 11.65
C ARG A 49 15.88 2.77 11.65
N SER A 50 14.85 2.83 10.79
CA SER A 50 14.00 4.01 10.63
C SER A 50 13.73 4.51 12.03
N ALA A 51 14.04 5.78 12.30
CA ALA A 51 13.65 6.39 13.55
C ALA A 51 12.19 6.01 13.78
N PRO A 52 11.81 5.51 14.96
CA PRO A 52 10.45 5.10 15.20
C PRO A 52 9.56 6.27 14.78
N ALA A 53 8.68 6.06 13.80
CA ALA A 53 7.66 7.05 13.50
C ALA A 53 7.03 7.41 14.84
N GLU A 54 6.95 8.69 15.17
CA GLU A 54 6.40 9.12 16.45
C GLU A 54 5.04 8.45 16.60
N LEU A 55 4.93 7.62 17.64
CA LEU A 55 3.71 6.87 17.86
C LEU A 55 2.63 7.86 18.31
N PRO A 56 1.44 7.82 17.74
CA PRO A 56 0.35 8.66 18.22
C PRO A 56 0.07 8.30 19.68
N LEU A 57 0.08 9.31 20.54
CA LEU A 57 -0.23 9.15 21.94
C LEU A 57 -1.76 9.07 22.19
N GLN A 58 -2.55 9.55 21.24
CA GLN A 58 -3.99 9.60 21.31
C GLN A 58 -4.64 9.26 19.97
N TRP A 59 -5.84 8.74 20.00
CA TRP A 59 -6.69 8.47 18.85
C TRP A 59 -8.13 8.87 19.19
N ASP A 60 -8.72 9.74 18.36
CA ASP A 60 -10.05 10.31 18.60
C ASP A 60 -10.22 10.84 20.05
N GLY A 61 -9.17 11.49 20.60
CA GLY A 61 -9.14 12.04 21.94
C GLY A 61 -8.88 11.03 23.07
N ALA A 62 -8.84 9.74 22.79
CA ALA A 62 -8.55 8.69 23.78
C ALA A 62 -7.05 8.35 23.81
N PRO A 63 -6.44 8.18 25.01
CA PRO A 63 -5.05 7.82 25.12
C PRO A 63 -4.80 6.39 24.59
N LEU A 64 -3.72 6.23 23.83
CA LEU A 64 -3.30 4.95 23.30
C LEU A 64 -2.23 4.31 24.17
N ARG A 65 -2.32 2.98 24.31
CA ARG A 65 -1.31 2.16 24.97
C ARG A 65 -0.81 1.06 24.02
N PRO A 66 0.48 0.72 24.08
CA PRO A 66 1.03 -0.38 23.28
C PRO A 66 0.37 -1.73 23.60
N LEU A 67 0.17 -2.54 22.57
CA LEU A 67 -0.20 -3.94 22.67
C LEU A 67 0.89 -4.81 22.06
N ALA A 68 1.08 -6.01 22.61
CA ALA A 68 1.92 -7.01 21.99
C ALA A 68 1.36 -7.40 20.62
N LEU A 69 2.25 -7.56 19.64
CA LEU A 69 1.88 -8.10 18.34
C LEU A 69 1.38 -9.54 18.50
N SER A 70 0.32 -9.88 17.80
CA SER A 70 -0.13 -11.28 17.68
C SER A 70 0.93 -12.15 16.99
N ALA A 71 0.84 -13.47 17.14
CA ALA A 71 1.77 -14.40 16.48
C ALA A 71 1.85 -14.23 14.96
N VAL A 72 0.73 -13.85 14.32
CA VAL A 72 0.67 -13.56 12.88
C VAL A 72 1.38 -12.25 12.56
N GLU A 73 1.11 -11.19 13.31
CA GLU A 73 1.78 -9.89 13.14
C GLU A 73 3.28 -9.98 13.42
N GLN A 74 3.71 -10.77 14.39
CA GLN A 74 5.14 -11.01 14.66
C GLN A 74 5.83 -11.71 13.48
N ARG A 75 5.19 -12.72 12.87
CA ARG A 75 5.73 -13.39 11.67
C ARG A 75 5.82 -12.43 10.50
N PHE A 76 4.81 -11.61 10.29
CA PHE A 76 4.81 -10.58 9.25
C PHE A 76 5.91 -9.53 9.51
N ALA A 77 6.00 -8.99 10.72
CA ALA A 77 6.95 -7.95 11.09
C ALA A 77 8.43 -8.36 10.89
N ARG A 78 8.75 -9.66 11.01
CA ARG A 78 10.12 -10.16 10.77
C ARG A 78 10.63 -9.95 9.35
N HIS A 79 9.73 -9.89 8.37
CA HIS A 79 10.08 -9.74 6.95
C HIS A 79 9.64 -8.38 6.38
N PHE A 80 8.89 -7.60 7.16
CA PHE A 80 8.37 -6.32 6.73
C PHE A 80 9.50 -5.27 6.71
N PRO A 81 9.71 -4.54 5.60
CA PRO A 81 10.82 -3.59 5.45
C PRO A 81 10.52 -2.25 6.12
N GLY A 82 10.06 -2.28 7.36
CA GLY A 82 9.65 -1.11 8.11
C GLY A 82 9.31 -1.46 9.55
N SER A 83 8.44 -0.69 10.16
CA SER A 83 7.96 -0.93 11.53
C SER A 83 6.49 -1.33 11.55
N VAL A 84 6.14 -2.21 12.48
CA VAL A 84 4.76 -2.61 12.77
C VAL A 84 4.54 -2.39 14.26
N VAL A 85 3.54 -1.59 14.60
CA VAL A 85 3.17 -1.29 15.98
C VAL A 85 1.69 -1.54 16.16
N ARG A 86 1.32 -2.10 17.31
CA ARG A 86 -0.04 -2.35 17.70
C ARG A 86 -0.39 -1.55 18.95
N LEU A 87 -1.47 -0.81 18.90
CA LEU A 87 -1.94 0.09 19.97
C LEU A 87 -3.41 -0.18 20.28
N THR A 88 -3.87 0.27 21.45
CA THR A 88 -5.30 0.25 21.81
C THR A 88 -5.64 1.38 22.78
N ASP A 89 -6.87 1.85 22.69
CA ASP A 89 -7.53 2.70 23.70
C ASP A 89 -8.42 1.89 24.65
N GLY A 90 -8.46 0.55 24.49
CA GLY A 90 -9.31 -0.37 25.25
C GLY A 90 -10.65 -0.70 24.55
N ARG A 91 -11.07 0.07 23.53
CA ARG A 91 -12.28 -0.15 22.73
C ARG A 91 -11.96 -0.66 21.34
N GLN A 92 -10.88 -0.20 20.76
CA GLN A 92 -10.44 -0.52 19.43
C GLN A 92 -8.95 -0.87 19.42
N VAL A 93 -8.53 -1.54 18.35
CA VAL A 93 -7.14 -1.90 18.10
C VAL A 93 -6.67 -1.19 16.86
N LEU A 94 -5.53 -0.52 16.98
CA LEU A 94 -4.84 0.13 15.87
C LEU A 94 -3.60 -0.68 15.52
N VAL A 95 -3.37 -0.90 14.22
CA VAL A 95 -2.12 -1.43 13.68
C VAL A 95 -1.52 -0.39 12.75
N LEU A 96 -0.33 0.08 13.10
CA LEU A 96 0.43 1.05 12.32
C LEU A 96 1.57 0.31 11.62
N ARG A 97 1.68 0.49 10.32
CA ARG A 97 2.76 -0.05 9.48
C ARG A 97 3.45 1.11 8.79
N SER A 98 4.69 1.37 9.12
CA SER A 98 5.46 2.49 8.56
C SER A 98 6.58 1.97 7.68
N VAL A 99 6.76 2.58 6.50
CA VAL A 99 7.80 2.23 5.52
C VAL A 99 8.44 3.49 4.96
N ASN A 100 9.73 3.40 4.60
CA ASN A 100 10.48 4.50 3.98
C ASN A 100 10.73 4.25 2.48
N GLN A 101 10.39 3.07 1.98
CA GLN A 101 10.54 2.69 0.57
C GLN A 101 9.26 2.02 0.08
N PRO A 102 8.88 2.19 -1.19
CA PRO A 102 7.75 1.48 -1.76
C PRO A 102 7.94 -0.03 -1.63
N THR A 103 6.91 -0.72 -1.11
CA THR A 103 6.96 -2.17 -0.92
C THR A 103 5.61 -2.80 -1.21
N ARG A 104 5.62 -3.96 -1.86
CA ARG A 104 4.40 -4.75 -2.05
C ARG A 104 3.92 -5.47 -0.79
N MET A 105 4.71 -5.42 0.29
CA MET A 105 4.30 -5.98 1.59
C MET A 105 3.28 -5.09 2.33
N LEU A 106 3.12 -3.83 1.91
CA LEU A 106 2.04 -2.98 2.40
C LEU A 106 0.76 -3.28 1.60
N HIS A 107 0.13 -4.40 1.88
CA HIS A 107 -1.09 -4.88 1.21
C HIS A 107 -2.35 -4.47 2.00
N PRO A 108 -3.55 -4.52 1.37
CA PRO A 108 -4.81 -4.13 2.00
C PRO A 108 -5.10 -4.91 3.29
N ALA A 109 -5.66 -4.24 4.29
CA ALA A 109 -6.07 -4.89 5.54
C ALA A 109 -7.10 -6.01 5.28
N ALA A 110 -7.99 -5.84 4.30
CA ALA A 110 -8.96 -6.85 3.93
C ALA A 110 -8.32 -8.20 3.58
N ASP A 111 -7.16 -8.21 2.93
CA ASP A 111 -6.45 -9.44 2.57
C ASP A 111 -5.86 -10.13 3.81
N CYS A 112 -5.35 -9.35 4.76
CA CYS A 112 -4.91 -9.87 6.06
C CYS A 112 -6.06 -10.55 6.80
N TYR A 113 -7.23 -9.91 6.85
CA TYR A 113 -8.40 -10.47 7.52
C TYR A 113 -8.94 -11.71 6.81
N ARG A 114 -8.96 -11.73 5.46
CA ARG A 114 -9.30 -12.94 4.69
C ARG A 114 -8.33 -14.09 5.01
N GLY A 115 -7.03 -13.80 5.04
CA GLY A 115 -5.99 -14.79 5.42
C GLY A 115 -6.14 -15.32 6.85
N LEU A 116 -6.76 -14.54 7.75
CA LEU A 116 -7.11 -14.95 9.11
C LEU A 116 -8.45 -15.70 9.20
N GLY A 117 -9.11 -15.94 8.08
CA GLY A 117 -10.38 -16.66 8.01
C GLY A 117 -11.62 -15.82 8.29
N TYR A 118 -11.51 -14.48 8.20
CA TYR A 118 -12.67 -13.60 8.28
C TYR A 118 -13.37 -13.51 6.92
N ARG A 119 -14.70 -13.45 6.94
CA ARG A 119 -15.53 -13.06 5.82
C ARG A 119 -15.58 -11.54 5.79
N ILE A 120 -15.29 -10.92 4.63
CA ILE A 120 -15.34 -9.47 4.44
C ILE A 120 -16.67 -9.10 3.80
N ARG A 121 -17.36 -8.10 4.36
CA ARG A 121 -18.62 -7.55 3.86
C ARG A 121 -18.62 -6.03 3.95
N ASP A 122 -19.55 -5.41 3.22
CA ASP A 122 -19.86 -3.97 3.29
C ASP A 122 -18.64 -3.08 3.10
N GLU A 123 -17.76 -3.45 2.15
CA GLU A 123 -16.57 -2.68 1.83
C GLU A 123 -16.98 -1.37 1.14
N ARG A 124 -16.57 -0.22 1.72
CA ARG A 124 -16.91 1.11 1.23
C ARG A 124 -15.86 2.14 1.62
N LEU A 125 -15.91 3.30 0.95
CA LEU A 125 -15.12 4.47 1.32
C LEU A 125 -15.93 5.36 2.25
N GLU A 126 -15.31 5.76 3.36
CA GLU A 126 -15.90 6.67 4.33
C GLU A 126 -15.02 7.91 4.51
N ALA A 127 -15.64 9.07 4.63
CA ALA A 127 -14.96 10.31 4.96
C ALA A 127 -14.96 10.51 6.49
N ARG A 128 -13.83 10.92 7.06
CA ARG A 128 -13.73 11.35 8.46
C ARG A 128 -13.93 12.86 8.58
N ALA A 129 -14.00 13.36 9.82
CA ALA A 129 -14.19 14.78 10.11
C ALA A 129 -13.03 15.65 9.57
N ASP A 130 -11.81 15.13 9.50
CA ASP A 130 -10.63 15.76 8.91
C ASP A 130 -10.59 15.72 7.38
N ARG A 131 -11.68 15.26 6.74
CA ARG A 131 -11.83 15.03 5.30
C ARG A 131 -10.94 13.92 4.74
N SER A 132 -10.20 13.19 5.55
CA SER A 132 -9.49 12.00 5.10
C SER A 132 -10.50 10.92 4.67
N ARG A 133 -10.13 10.14 3.64
CA ARG A 133 -10.97 9.06 3.11
C ARG A 133 -10.38 7.73 3.53
N TRP A 134 -11.21 6.90 4.11
CA TRP A 134 -10.85 5.60 4.66
C TRP A 134 -11.59 4.49 3.92
N ARG A 135 -10.92 3.39 3.66
CA ARG A 135 -11.58 2.17 3.20
C ARG A 135 -12.01 1.37 4.43
N CYS A 136 -13.31 1.19 4.58
CA CYS A 136 -13.88 0.48 5.72
C CYS A 136 -14.62 -0.78 5.25
N PHE A 137 -14.64 -1.82 6.07
CA PHE A 137 -15.37 -3.07 5.85
C PHE A 137 -15.77 -3.71 7.17
N VAL A 138 -16.69 -4.67 7.11
CA VAL A 138 -17.03 -5.54 8.23
C VAL A 138 -16.32 -6.88 8.06
N ALA A 139 -15.53 -7.27 9.05
CA ALA A 139 -14.88 -8.57 9.13
C ALA A 139 -15.64 -9.47 10.11
N GLU A 140 -16.13 -10.61 9.63
CA GLU A 140 -16.94 -11.56 10.43
C GLU A 140 -16.24 -12.90 10.53
N ARG A 141 -16.12 -13.43 11.75
CA ARG A 141 -15.57 -14.76 12.02
C ARG A 141 -16.13 -15.33 13.33
N ALA A 142 -16.65 -16.56 13.30
CA ALA A 142 -17.13 -17.28 14.49
C ALA A 142 -18.11 -16.45 15.38
N GLY A 143 -19.02 -15.71 14.75
CA GLY A 143 -20.00 -14.86 15.44
C GLY A 143 -19.46 -13.52 15.91
N GLN A 144 -18.17 -13.27 15.80
CA GLN A 144 -17.58 -11.96 16.06
C GLN A 144 -17.63 -11.08 14.81
N GLN A 145 -17.95 -9.82 14.98
CA GLN A 145 -17.93 -8.82 13.92
C GLN A 145 -17.03 -7.65 14.34
N LEU A 146 -16.18 -7.24 13.40
CA LEU A 146 -15.30 -6.09 13.55
C LEU A 146 -15.56 -5.11 12.42
N ARG A 147 -15.74 -3.84 12.72
CA ARG A 147 -15.59 -2.79 11.72
C ARG A 147 -14.11 -2.49 11.59
N VAL A 148 -13.57 -2.65 10.41
CA VAL A 148 -12.16 -2.39 10.11
C VAL A 148 -12.07 -1.28 9.09
N CYS A 149 -11.27 -0.26 9.40
CA CYS A 149 -11.00 0.86 8.50
C CYS A 149 -9.50 1.00 8.29
N GLU A 150 -9.07 1.27 7.06
CA GLU A 150 -7.67 1.52 6.74
C GLU A 150 -7.48 2.80 5.94
N HIS A 151 -6.32 3.40 6.12
CA HIS A 151 -5.86 4.59 5.43
C HIS A 151 -4.34 4.55 5.32
N ILE A 152 -3.81 5.03 4.20
CA ILE A 152 -2.37 5.20 4.02
C ILE A 152 -2.13 6.69 3.82
N ALA A 153 -1.13 7.24 4.49
CA ALA A 153 -0.71 8.63 4.31
C ALA A 153 0.79 8.72 4.06
N ASP A 154 1.20 9.72 3.30
CA ASP A 154 2.61 10.08 3.14
C ASP A 154 3.03 11.15 4.16
N ALA A 155 4.31 11.57 4.09
CA ALA A 155 4.88 12.57 4.99
C ALA A 155 4.23 13.96 4.87
N GLN A 156 3.56 14.25 3.76
CA GLN A 156 2.86 15.50 3.49
C GLN A 156 1.37 15.44 3.87
N GLY A 157 0.90 14.27 4.34
CA GLY A 157 -0.51 14.05 4.67
C GLY A 157 -1.39 13.72 3.46
N GLN A 158 -0.81 13.47 2.29
CA GLN A 158 -1.57 12.96 1.15
C GLN A 158 -2.07 11.55 1.46
N GLY A 159 -3.38 11.36 1.40
CA GLY A 159 -4.03 10.10 1.74
C GLY A 159 -4.31 9.21 0.54
N PHE A 160 -4.17 7.90 0.75
CA PHE A 160 -4.51 6.85 -0.21
C PHE A 160 -5.49 5.86 0.41
N THR A 161 -6.50 5.48 -0.34
CA THR A 161 -7.56 4.57 0.10
C THR A 161 -7.29 3.11 -0.25
N ASP A 162 -6.21 2.83 -1.00
CA ASP A 162 -5.79 1.47 -1.34
C ASP A 162 -4.27 1.39 -1.55
N ALA A 163 -3.74 0.20 -1.29
CA ALA A 163 -2.31 -0.07 -1.34
C ALA A 163 -1.73 0.00 -2.77
N SER A 164 -2.55 -0.24 -3.81
CA SER A 164 -2.09 -0.18 -5.20
C SER A 164 -1.89 1.25 -5.65
N SER A 165 -2.86 2.14 -5.39
CA SER A 165 -2.74 3.57 -5.74
C SER A 165 -1.56 4.21 -5.01
N TRP A 166 -1.37 3.90 -3.72
CA TRP A 166 -0.21 4.31 -2.96
C TRP A 166 1.10 3.82 -3.60
N TYR A 167 1.19 2.50 -3.88
CA TYR A 167 2.41 1.89 -4.40
C TYR A 167 2.86 2.55 -5.71
N TRP A 168 1.93 2.71 -6.65
CA TRP A 168 2.25 3.31 -7.94
C TRP A 168 2.58 4.81 -7.84
N ALA A 169 1.89 5.56 -6.98
CA ALA A 169 2.24 6.96 -6.72
C ALA A 169 3.65 7.09 -6.13
N ALA A 170 4.01 6.23 -5.17
CA ALA A 170 5.32 6.20 -4.56
C ALA A 170 6.42 5.80 -5.56
N VAL A 171 6.21 4.76 -6.38
CA VAL A 171 7.17 4.33 -7.42
C VAL A 171 7.35 5.38 -8.51
N ALA A 172 6.27 6.08 -8.87
CA ALA A 172 6.31 7.17 -9.85
C ALA A 172 6.88 8.49 -9.30
N GLY A 173 7.26 8.54 -8.00
CA GLY A 173 7.76 9.75 -7.36
C GLY A 173 6.70 10.84 -7.13
N GLN A 174 5.43 10.48 -7.21
CA GLN A 174 4.28 11.38 -6.97
C GLN A 174 3.92 11.48 -5.47
N SER A 175 4.50 10.64 -4.64
CA SER A 175 4.35 10.62 -3.19
C SER A 175 5.68 10.27 -2.55
N SER A 176 6.02 10.92 -1.45
CA SER A 176 7.31 10.77 -0.77
C SER A 176 7.13 10.25 0.64
N GLY A 177 7.97 9.28 1.04
CA GLY A 177 7.97 8.73 2.39
C GLY A 177 8.53 9.69 3.46
N PRO A 178 8.43 9.31 4.71
CA PRO A 178 7.87 8.03 5.19
C PRO A 178 6.36 7.91 4.96
N TRP A 179 5.90 6.69 4.69
CA TRP A 179 4.47 6.40 4.58
C TRP A 179 4.00 5.59 5.78
N GLN A 180 2.78 5.87 6.21
CA GLN A 180 2.15 5.17 7.32
C GLN A 180 0.79 4.62 6.89
N ALA A 181 0.63 3.31 7.00
CA ALA A 181 -0.66 2.67 6.88
C ALA A 181 -1.25 2.41 8.26
N ILE A 182 -2.43 2.95 8.50
CA ILE A 182 -3.17 2.81 9.75
C ILE A 182 -4.37 1.91 9.49
N THR A 183 -4.50 0.86 10.29
CA THR A 183 -5.68 -0.01 10.31
C THR A 183 -6.31 0.08 11.69
N VAL A 184 -7.59 0.40 11.75
CA VAL A 184 -8.37 0.50 12.99
C VAL A 184 -9.43 -0.58 12.98
N ALA A 185 -9.47 -1.43 14.01
CA ALA A 185 -10.47 -2.48 14.19
C ALA A 185 -11.29 -2.22 15.45
N THR A 186 -12.58 -2.08 15.28
CA THR A 186 -13.56 -1.82 16.35
C THR A 186 -14.56 -2.96 16.41
N PRO A 187 -14.80 -3.61 17.56
CA PRO A 187 -15.90 -4.57 17.73
C PRO A 187 -17.26 -3.93 17.46
N LEU A 188 -18.17 -4.70 16.82
CA LEU A 188 -19.56 -4.33 16.55
C LEU A 188 -20.52 -5.03 17.49
#